data_c6a0f12bd8c22c49d407610b7fac1e61
#
_entry.id   c6a0f12bd8c22c49d407610b7fac1e61
#
_cell.length_a   1.000
_cell.length_b   1.000
_cell.length_c   1.000
_cell.angle_alpha   90.00
_cell.angle_beta   90.00
_cell.angle_gamma   90.00
#
_symmetry.space_group_name_H-M   'P 1'
#
loop_
_entity.id
_entity.type
_entity.pdbx_description
1 polymer ?
#
loop_
_entity_poly.entity_id
_entity_poly.type
_entity_poly.pdbx_seq_one_letter_code
_entity_poly.pdbx_strand_id
1 'polypeptide(L)'
;YQISTGAELAYFRDTKISNWKAKLMCDIDMGGHDFASIPKAGAEFDGCGHTIRGLNAVGKAYVGLFQAISSNCEIKNLTIENAVVKASNDDARVGILVGDVYDSLTVENCYVSGTIETTDGTNQIEAAGGLIGNVREKYSVEIQSCYADAEIKGTASKRFVGGLVGWTGGTTTIDNSYAVVDMDVDKGDYIGGLVGSGNVTISHSYAAGEALTKNPTGASVAGISDNGSISSCV
;
A
#
# COMPACT_ATOMS: atom_id res chain seq x y z
N TYR A 1 6.88 12.36 18.02
CA TYR A 1 8.20 12.31 17.41
C TYR A 1 8.33 13.35 16.31
N GLN A 2 9.52 13.94 16.17
CA GLN A 2 9.91 14.78 15.05
C GLN A 2 11.02 14.03 14.30
N ILE A 3 10.87 13.87 12.99
CA ILE A 3 11.75 13.04 12.16
C ILE A 3 12.28 13.91 11.01
N SER A 4 13.59 14.07 10.93
CA SER A 4 14.27 14.90 9.94
C SER A 4 15.27 14.12 9.07
N THR A 5 15.57 12.87 9.46
CA THR A 5 16.58 12.05 8.76
C THR A 5 16.15 10.61 8.65
N GLY A 6 16.73 9.87 7.69
CA GLY A 6 16.53 8.43 7.59
C GLY A 6 16.99 7.66 8.84
N ALA A 7 18.02 8.14 9.52
CA ALA A 7 18.48 7.56 10.79
C ALA A 7 17.46 7.75 11.92
N GLU A 8 16.80 8.91 12.00
CA GLU A 8 15.72 9.15 12.96
C GLU A 8 14.47 8.35 12.63
N LEU A 9 14.16 8.15 11.34
CA LEU A 9 13.08 7.26 10.91
C LEU A 9 13.38 5.81 11.31
N ALA A 10 14.62 5.34 11.15
CA ALA A 10 15.04 4.02 11.60
C ALA A 10 15.02 3.89 13.13
N TYR A 11 15.45 4.92 13.86
CA TYR A 11 15.32 4.95 15.32
C TYR A 11 13.86 4.91 15.76
N PHE A 12 12.99 5.69 15.10
CA PHE A 12 11.55 5.67 15.37
C PHE A 12 10.96 4.28 15.13
N ARG A 13 11.33 3.60 14.04
CA ARG A 13 10.92 2.21 13.75
C ARG A 13 11.22 1.27 14.93
N ASP A 14 12.38 1.42 15.57
CA ASP A 14 12.86 0.53 16.62
C ASP A 14 12.30 0.88 18.01
N THR A 15 11.53 1.97 18.13
CA THR A 15 10.87 2.34 19.37
C THR A 15 9.74 1.38 19.72
N LYS A 16 9.58 1.07 21.01
CA LYS A 16 8.53 0.18 21.53
C LYS A 16 7.34 0.92 22.12
N ILE A 17 7.18 2.20 21.80
CA ILE A 17 6.14 3.05 22.37
C ILE A 17 4.84 2.81 21.60
N SER A 18 3.74 2.59 22.30
CA SER A 18 2.38 2.53 21.75
C SER A 18 1.75 3.94 21.71
N ASN A 19 0.76 4.14 20.85
CA ASN A 19 0.00 5.39 20.71
C ASN A 19 0.87 6.63 20.45
N TRP A 20 1.93 6.46 19.66
CA TRP A 20 2.80 7.55 19.28
C TRP A 20 2.16 8.44 18.21
N LYS A 21 2.57 9.69 18.22
CA LYS A 21 2.36 10.63 17.11
C LYS A 21 3.72 11.01 16.55
N ALA A 22 3.86 10.91 15.23
CA ALA A 22 5.09 11.26 14.54
C ALA A 22 4.81 12.24 13.41
N LYS A 23 5.78 13.10 13.11
CA LYS A 23 5.73 14.00 11.98
C LYS A 23 7.09 14.16 11.32
N LEU A 24 7.08 14.34 10.02
CA LEU A 24 8.28 14.74 9.28
C LEU A 24 8.52 16.24 9.47
N MET A 25 9.79 16.62 9.49
CA MET A 25 10.22 18.01 9.63
C MET A 25 10.89 18.55 8.37
N CYS A 26 11.27 17.66 7.45
CA CYS A 26 11.83 17.95 6.14
C CYS A 26 11.73 16.70 5.25
N ASP A 27 12.08 16.83 3.99
CA ASP A 27 12.23 15.72 3.07
C ASP A 27 13.35 14.79 3.53
N ILE A 28 13.16 13.48 3.36
CA ILE A 28 14.11 12.44 3.74
C ILE A 28 14.50 11.65 2.50
N ASP A 29 15.80 11.58 2.21
CA ASP A 29 16.35 10.67 1.20
C ASP A 29 16.87 9.41 1.92
N MET A 30 16.29 8.26 1.59
CA MET A 30 16.70 6.96 2.13
C MET A 30 17.87 6.34 1.37
N GLY A 31 18.25 6.93 0.23
CA GLY A 31 19.39 6.48 -0.57
C GLY A 31 19.26 5.07 -1.16
N GLY A 32 18.05 4.49 -1.17
CA GLY A 32 17.83 3.12 -1.64
C GLY A 32 18.39 2.01 -0.74
N HIS A 33 18.84 2.35 0.47
CA HIS A 33 19.30 1.34 1.43
C HIS A 33 18.13 0.52 1.99
N ASP A 34 18.40 -0.76 2.25
CA ASP A 34 17.41 -1.67 2.83
C ASP A 34 16.84 -1.12 4.13
N PHE A 35 15.52 -1.02 4.15
CA PHE A 35 14.77 -0.53 5.28
C PHE A 35 13.73 -1.59 5.71
N ALA A 36 13.87 -2.10 6.92
CA ALA A 36 12.83 -2.94 7.49
C ALA A 36 11.60 -2.08 7.80
N SER A 37 10.43 -2.52 7.39
CA SER A 37 9.16 -1.79 7.63
C SER A 37 8.96 -1.44 9.10
N ILE A 38 8.34 -0.31 9.39
CA ILE A 38 7.94 0.08 10.74
C ILE A 38 6.90 -0.94 11.24
N PRO A 39 7.19 -1.71 12.31
CA PRO A 39 6.44 -2.94 12.61
C PRO A 39 5.00 -2.70 13.03
N LYS A 40 4.69 -1.55 13.63
CA LYS A 40 3.34 -1.19 14.08
C LYS A 40 3.16 0.31 13.99
N ALA A 41 2.05 0.74 13.39
CA ALA A 41 1.68 2.13 13.39
C ALA A 41 0.87 2.47 14.66
N GLY A 42 1.13 3.66 15.21
CA GLY A 42 0.42 4.21 16.36
C GLY A 42 -0.73 5.13 15.95
N ALA A 43 -1.02 6.16 16.74
CA ALA A 43 -2.19 6.99 16.55
C ALA A 43 -2.12 7.93 15.33
N GLU A 44 -0.93 8.46 14.98
CA GLU A 44 -0.83 9.45 13.89
C GLU A 44 0.58 9.52 13.29
N PHE A 45 0.64 9.54 11.96
CA PHE A 45 1.85 9.88 11.21
C PHE A 45 1.54 11.00 10.22
N ASP A 46 2.07 12.18 10.47
CA ASP A 46 1.89 13.35 9.60
C ASP A 46 3.16 13.61 8.81
N GLY A 47 3.08 13.47 7.49
CA GLY A 47 4.17 13.83 6.58
C GLY A 47 4.43 15.34 6.52
N CYS A 48 3.50 16.18 7.01
CA CYS A 48 3.58 17.64 6.95
C CYS A 48 3.85 18.20 5.52
N GLY A 49 3.46 17.45 4.49
CA GLY A 49 3.75 17.79 3.08
C GLY A 49 5.17 17.45 2.63
N HIS A 50 5.95 16.74 3.44
CA HIS A 50 7.30 16.31 3.10
C HIS A 50 7.33 14.95 2.40
N THR A 51 8.46 14.67 1.78
CA THR A 51 8.70 13.49 0.95
C THR A 51 9.74 12.56 1.56
N ILE A 52 9.43 11.24 1.53
CA ILE A 52 10.42 10.17 1.73
C ILE A 52 10.79 9.65 0.34
N ARG A 53 12.07 9.80 -0.07
CA ARG A 53 12.58 9.33 -1.36
C ARG A 53 13.45 8.10 -1.22
N GLY A 54 13.37 7.21 -2.22
CA GLY A 54 14.25 6.05 -2.30
C GLY A 54 14.07 5.05 -1.16
N LEU A 55 12.84 4.90 -0.66
CA LEU A 55 12.51 3.85 0.32
C LEU A 55 12.72 2.49 -0.33
N ASN A 56 13.61 1.66 0.20
CA ASN A 56 13.76 0.27 -0.18
C ASN A 56 13.26 -0.64 0.95
N ALA A 57 11.94 -0.86 1.00
CA ALA A 57 11.32 -1.65 2.06
C ALA A 57 11.47 -3.15 1.74
N VAL A 58 12.20 -3.86 2.58
CA VAL A 58 12.45 -5.30 2.43
C VAL A 58 11.92 -6.05 3.65
N GLY A 59 11.16 -7.10 3.40
CA GLY A 59 10.56 -7.87 4.49
C GLY A 59 10.06 -9.24 4.06
N LYS A 60 9.45 -9.96 5.01
CA LYS A 60 8.96 -11.32 4.78
C LYS A 60 7.48 -11.33 4.39
N ALA A 61 6.59 -11.07 5.34
CA ALA A 61 5.15 -11.32 5.18
C ALA A 61 4.32 -10.05 4.92
N TYR A 62 4.60 -8.96 5.63
CA TYR A 62 3.89 -7.70 5.47
C TYR A 62 4.92 -6.61 5.23
N VAL A 63 4.83 -5.94 4.09
CA VAL A 63 5.89 -5.03 3.66
C VAL A 63 5.31 -3.73 3.12
N GLY A 64 5.91 -2.62 3.54
CA GLY A 64 5.62 -1.24 3.16
C GLY A 64 6.47 -0.30 4.01
N LEU A 65 6.19 0.99 3.99
CA LEU A 65 6.77 1.88 5.01
C LEU A 65 6.35 1.40 6.41
N PHE A 66 5.05 1.09 6.58
CA PHE A 66 4.50 0.43 7.76
C PHE A 66 4.23 -1.04 7.47
N GLN A 67 4.73 -1.91 8.35
CA GLN A 67 4.47 -3.34 8.26
C GLN A 67 2.99 -3.64 8.49
N ALA A 68 2.44 -3.10 9.57
CA ALA A 68 1.06 -3.32 9.96
C ALA A 68 0.48 -2.14 10.76
N ILE A 69 -0.81 -1.89 10.59
CA ILE A 69 -1.60 -0.99 11.42
C ILE A 69 -2.33 -1.84 12.46
N SER A 70 -2.04 -1.68 13.73
CA SER A 70 -2.60 -2.49 14.82
C SER A 70 -3.30 -1.68 15.93
N SER A 71 -3.61 -0.44 15.65
CA SER A 71 -4.43 0.46 16.45
C SER A 71 -5.02 1.52 15.52
N ASN A 72 -6.12 2.14 15.93
CA ASN A 72 -6.70 3.24 15.15
C ASN A 72 -5.61 4.28 14.82
N CYS A 73 -5.38 4.51 13.53
CA CYS A 73 -4.27 5.31 13.03
C CYS A 73 -4.71 6.25 11.92
N GLU A 74 -4.09 7.43 11.89
CA GLU A 74 -4.19 8.39 10.80
C GLU A 74 -2.81 8.55 10.15
N ILE A 75 -2.74 8.41 8.83
CA ILE A 75 -1.54 8.72 8.02
C ILE A 75 -1.93 9.80 7.04
N LYS A 76 -1.25 10.94 7.10
CA LYS A 76 -1.63 12.09 6.27
C LYS A 76 -0.46 12.91 5.75
N ASN A 77 -0.75 13.67 4.67
CA ASN A 77 0.15 14.69 4.09
C ASN A 77 1.55 14.12 3.79
N LEU A 78 1.63 12.88 3.32
CA LEU A 78 2.89 12.17 3.10
C LEU A 78 3.08 11.85 1.63
N THR A 79 4.26 12.16 1.12
CA THR A 79 4.71 11.71 -0.19
C THR A 79 5.80 10.65 -0.03
N ILE A 80 5.68 9.53 -0.77
CA ILE A 80 6.74 8.52 -0.92
C ILE A 80 7.08 8.41 -2.39
N GLU A 81 8.33 8.70 -2.76
CA GLU A 81 8.77 8.69 -4.15
C GLU A 81 9.88 7.65 -4.39
N ASN A 82 9.82 7.01 -5.56
CA ASN A 82 10.82 6.05 -6.00
C ASN A 82 11.03 4.93 -4.98
N ALA A 83 9.93 4.42 -4.42
CA ALA A 83 9.99 3.30 -3.50
C ALA A 83 10.24 1.98 -4.23
N VAL A 84 10.95 1.07 -3.58
CA VAL A 84 11.04 -0.33 -3.97
C VAL A 84 10.59 -1.16 -2.78
N VAL A 85 9.56 -1.99 -2.98
CA VAL A 85 9.00 -2.81 -1.91
C VAL A 85 9.10 -4.27 -2.27
N LYS A 86 9.82 -5.05 -1.44
CA LYS A 86 10.16 -6.45 -1.70
C LYS A 86 9.71 -7.38 -0.59
N ALA A 87 8.95 -8.39 -0.97
CA ALA A 87 8.56 -9.47 -0.05
C ALA A 87 9.23 -10.79 -0.42
N SER A 88 9.57 -11.60 0.60
CA SER A 88 10.28 -12.88 0.42
C SER A 88 9.52 -14.11 0.91
N ASN A 89 8.31 -13.99 1.41
CA ASN A 89 7.50 -15.12 1.86
C ASN A 89 6.30 -15.33 0.95
N ASP A 90 5.83 -16.58 0.92
CA ASP A 90 4.49 -16.90 0.44
C ASP A 90 3.41 -16.21 1.29
N ASP A 91 2.29 -15.91 0.67
CA ASP A 91 1.14 -15.20 1.27
C ASP A 91 1.50 -13.80 1.81
N ALA A 92 2.51 -13.17 1.23
CA ALA A 92 2.88 -11.81 1.60
C ALA A 92 1.80 -10.79 1.21
N ARG A 93 1.69 -9.73 2.00
CA ARG A 93 0.81 -8.59 1.77
C ARG A 93 1.65 -7.33 1.67
N VAL A 94 1.51 -6.66 0.55
CA VAL A 94 2.50 -5.65 0.14
C VAL A 94 1.79 -4.38 -0.31
N GLY A 95 2.19 -3.26 0.25
CA GLY A 95 1.79 -1.93 -0.20
C GLY A 95 2.93 -0.94 0.03
N ILE A 96 3.06 0.09 -0.78
CA ILE A 96 4.16 1.06 -0.58
C ILE A 96 4.01 1.74 0.79
N LEU A 97 2.80 2.07 1.18
CA LEU A 97 2.52 2.70 2.48
C LEU A 97 2.35 1.67 3.59
N VAL A 98 1.43 0.71 3.44
CA VAL A 98 1.06 -0.26 4.48
C VAL A 98 0.96 -1.67 3.92
N GLY A 99 1.61 -2.64 4.57
CA GLY A 99 1.48 -4.06 4.22
C GLY A 99 0.13 -4.64 4.61
N ASP A 100 -0.26 -4.52 5.89
CA ASP A 100 -1.50 -5.14 6.41
C ASP A 100 -2.21 -4.27 7.46
N VAL A 101 -3.53 -4.26 7.47
CA VAL A 101 -4.34 -3.43 8.38
C VAL A 101 -5.13 -4.32 9.33
N TYR A 102 -4.86 -4.20 10.64
CA TYR A 102 -5.45 -4.94 11.76
C TYR A 102 -6.32 -4.05 12.67
N ASP A 103 -6.55 -2.81 12.31
CA ASP A 103 -7.41 -1.88 13.03
C ASP A 103 -7.88 -0.78 12.06
N SER A 104 -8.65 0.19 12.50
CA SER A 104 -9.13 1.27 11.65
C SER A 104 -7.96 2.16 11.18
N LEU A 105 -8.00 2.56 9.92
CA LEU A 105 -6.98 3.41 9.31
C LEU A 105 -7.64 4.50 8.48
N THR A 106 -7.21 5.73 8.68
CA THR A 106 -7.49 6.85 7.76
C THR A 106 -6.21 7.23 7.04
N VAL A 107 -6.28 7.29 5.71
CA VAL A 107 -5.18 7.78 4.84
C VAL A 107 -5.69 8.99 4.09
N GLU A 108 -5.07 10.13 4.33
CA GLU A 108 -5.50 11.40 3.76
C GLU A 108 -4.34 12.15 3.10
N ASN A 109 -4.59 12.67 1.90
CA ASN A 109 -3.62 13.51 1.19
C ASN A 109 -2.23 12.87 1.10
N CYS A 110 -2.18 11.59 0.69
CA CYS A 110 -0.96 10.84 0.53
C CYS A 110 -0.70 10.47 -0.93
N TYR A 111 0.56 10.59 -1.34
CA TYR A 111 1.04 10.18 -2.64
C TYR A 111 2.12 9.10 -2.48
N VAL A 112 2.04 8.05 -3.29
CA VAL A 112 3.12 7.06 -3.36
C VAL A 112 3.49 6.76 -4.81
N SER A 113 4.81 6.58 -5.05
CA SER A 113 5.30 6.06 -6.33
C SER A 113 6.42 5.05 -6.14
N GLY A 114 6.48 4.08 -7.05
CA GLY A 114 7.54 3.08 -7.01
C GLY A 114 7.17 1.71 -7.56
N THR A 115 7.95 0.70 -7.16
CA THR A 115 7.81 -0.67 -7.64
C THR A 115 7.53 -1.63 -6.49
N ILE A 116 6.58 -2.55 -6.68
CA ILE A 116 6.32 -3.68 -5.81
C ILE A 116 6.75 -4.95 -6.51
N GLU A 117 7.65 -5.73 -5.90
CA GLU A 117 8.17 -6.96 -6.48
C GLU A 117 8.42 -8.05 -5.42
N THR A 118 8.57 -9.30 -5.87
CA THR A 118 9.05 -10.40 -5.01
C THR A 118 10.57 -10.51 -5.10
N THR A 119 11.22 -10.96 -4.03
CA THR A 119 12.70 -11.01 -3.98
C THR A 119 13.31 -12.05 -4.91
N ASP A 120 12.62 -13.15 -5.17
CA ASP A 120 13.16 -14.30 -5.92
C ASP A 120 12.24 -14.80 -7.05
N GLY A 121 11.08 -14.17 -7.23
CA GLY A 121 10.12 -14.55 -8.27
C GLY A 121 9.42 -15.89 -8.08
N THR A 122 9.63 -16.58 -6.97
CA THR A 122 9.02 -17.89 -6.67
C THR A 122 7.88 -17.80 -5.65
N ASN A 123 7.93 -16.81 -4.76
CA ASN A 123 6.97 -16.65 -3.68
C ASN A 123 5.65 -16.03 -4.17
N GLN A 124 4.55 -16.51 -3.60
CA GLN A 124 3.22 -15.98 -3.88
C GLN A 124 2.94 -14.75 -3.02
N ILE A 125 2.46 -13.69 -3.64
CA ILE A 125 1.89 -12.55 -2.90
C ILE A 125 0.39 -12.77 -2.78
N GLU A 126 -0.15 -12.78 -1.57
CA GLU A 126 -1.59 -12.86 -1.35
C GLU A 126 -2.28 -11.58 -1.81
N ALA A 127 -1.75 -10.42 -1.42
CA ALA A 127 -2.34 -9.14 -1.80
C ALA A 127 -1.27 -8.08 -2.06
N ALA A 128 -1.41 -7.35 -3.18
CA ALA A 128 -0.57 -6.22 -3.54
C ALA A 128 -1.42 -5.00 -3.89
N GLY A 129 -1.14 -3.86 -3.29
CA GLY A 129 -1.77 -2.59 -3.61
C GLY A 129 -0.76 -1.44 -3.60
N GLY A 130 -0.96 -0.45 -4.45
CA GLY A 130 -0.06 0.71 -4.49
C GLY A 130 0.09 1.39 -3.12
N LEU A 131 -1.02 1.61 -2.40
CA LEU A 131 -1.00 2.14 -1.03
C LEU A 131 -0.99 1.01 0.00
N ILE A 132 -1.96 0.11 -0.03
CA ILE A 132 -2.25 -0.86 1.03
C ILE A 132 -2.33 -2.26 0.43
N GLY A 133 -1.57 -3.21 0.98
CA GLY A 133 -1.64 -4.60 0.57
C GLY A 133 -2.98 -5.24 0.95
N ASN A 134 -3.34 -5.17 2.22
CA ASN A 134 -4.49 -5.88 2.75
C ASN A 134 -5.20 -5.14 3.88
N VAL A 135 -6.53 -5.22 3.89
CA VAL A 135 -7.40 -4.80 5.01
C VAL A 135 -8.12 -6.02 5.55
N ARG A 136 -7.89 -6.37 6.81
CA ARG A 136 -8.51 -7.56 7.41
C ARG A 136 -9.99 -7.36 7.71
N GLU A 137 -10.70 -8.48 7.79
CA GLU A 137 -12.11 -8.50 8.20
C GLU A 137 -12.33 -7.72 9.50
N LYS A 138 -13.48 -7.08 9.62
CA LYS A 138 -13.95 -6.28 10.77
C LYS A 138 -13.33 -4.89 10.90
N TYR A 139 -12.30 -4.55 10.13
CA TYR A 139 -11.67 -3.25 10.21
C TYR A 139 -12.11 -2.34 9.07
N SER A 140 -11.98 -1.04 9.29
CA SER A 140 -12.38 -0.04 8.31
C SER A 140 -11.19 0.79 7.87
N VAL A 141 -11.16 1.09 6.58
CA VAL A 141 -10.15 1.99 6.00
C VAL A 141 -10.86 3.10 5.23
N GLU A 142 -10.45 4.33 5.49
CA GLU A 142 -10.84 5.50 4.72
C GLU A 142 -9.63 6.03 3.95
N ILE A 143 -9.76 6.15 2.63
CA ILE A 143 -8.74 6.69 1.73
C ILE A 143 -9.32 7.92 1.06
N GLN A 144 -8.75 9.08 1.34
CA GLN A 144 -9.22 10.36 0.82
C GLN A 144 -8.08 11.16 0.20
N SER A 145 -8.30 11.69 -0.99
CA SER A 145 -7.34 12.55 -1.70
C SER A 145 -5.95 11.89 -1.84
N CYS A 146 -5.93 10.60 -2.15
CA CYS A 146 -4.71 9.82 -2.24
C CYS A 146 -4.42 9.39 -3.68
N TYR A 147 -3.13 9.21 -3.96
CA TYR A 147 -2.67 8.82 -5.28
C TYR A 147 -1.58 7.75 -5.22
N ALA A 148 -1.66 6.77 -6.12
CA ALA A 148 -0.60 5.79 -6.34
C ALA A 148 -0.17 5.77 -7.81
N ASP A 149 1.15 5.87 -8.02
CA ASP A 149 1.82 5.70 -9.31
C ASP A 149 2.84 4.56 -9.16
N ALA A 150 2.43 3.35 -9.49
CA ALA A 150 3.22 2.19 -9.13
C ALA A 150 3.32 1.16 -10.25
N GLU A 151 4.41 0.41 -10.23
CA GLU A 151 4.58 -0.79 -11.04
C GLU A 151 4.53 -2.01 -10.12
N ILE A 152 3.56 -2.90 -10.35
CA ILE A 152 3.44 -4.16 -9.59
C ILE A 152 3.87 -5.30 -10.49
N LYS A 153 5.04 -5.87 -10.22
CA LYS A 153 5.63 -6.91 -11.07
C LYS A 153 6.11 -8.13 -10.28
N GLY A 154 6.31 -9.22 -11.00
CA GLY A 154 6.88 -10.45 -10.47
C GLY A 154 6.29 -11.68 -11.13
N THR A 155 7.08 -12.75 -11.13
CA THR A 155 6.74 -14.03 -11.74
C THR A 155 5.84 -14.89 -10.84
N ALA A 156 5.70 -14.52 -9.56
CA ALA A 156 4.90 -15.26 -8.61
C ALA A 156 3.40 -15.03 -8.79
N SER A 157 2.61 -16.02 -8.44
CA SER A 157 1.16 -15.92 -8.36
C SER A 157 0.75 -14.81 -7.37
N LYS A 158 -0.05 -13.85 -7.82
CA LYS A 158 -0.64 -12.83 -6.96
C LYS A 158 -2.14 -13.04 -6.94
N ARG A 159 -2.69 -13.19 -5.74
CA ARG A 159 -4.12 -13.48 -5.62
C ARG A 159 -4.96 -12.22 -5.80
N PHE A 160 -4.62 -11.15 -5.10
CA PHE A 160 -5.36 -9.89 -5.16
C PHE A 160 -4.42 -8.74 -5.50
N VAL A 161 -4.71 -8.03 -6.58
CA VAL A 161 -3.90 -6.88 -7.04
C VAL A 161 -4.81 -5.69 -7.28
N GLY A 162 -4.50 -4.57 -6.66
CA GLY A 162 -5.24 -3.33 -6.87
C GLY A 162 -4.32 -2.10 -6.94
N GLY A 163 -4.74 -1.08 -7.66
CA GLY A 163 -3.96 0.14 -7.78
C GLY A 163 -3.74 0.87 -6.46
N LEU A 164 -4.75 0.91 -5.60
CA LEU A 164 -4.65 1.45 -4.24
C LEU A 164 -4.62 0.34 -3.19
N VAL A 165 -5.55 -0.61 -3.24
CA VAL A 165 -5.72 -1.66 -2.22
C VAL A 165 -5.76 -3.03 -2.88
N GLY A 166 -4.92 -3.96 -2.44
CA GLY A 166 -4.90 -5.32 -2.96
C GLY A 166 -6.18 -6.08 -2.59
N TRP A 167 -6.43 -6.24 -1.31
CA TRP A 167 -7.64 -6.92 -0.80
C TRP A 167 -8.23 -6.22 0.41
N THR A 168 -9.57 -6.22 0.49
CA THR A 168 -10.26 -5.76 1.68
C THR A 168 -11.34 -6.76 2.11
N GLY A 169 -11.11 -7.42 3.25
CA GLY A 169 -12.09 -8.25 3.93
C GLY A 169 -13.00 -7.45 4.86
N GLY A 170 -12.60 -6.23 5.21
CA GLY A 170 -13.37 -5.27 6.00
C GLY A 170 -14.17 -4.31 5.13
N THR A 171 -14.33 -3.08 5.60
CA THR A 171 -14.97 -2.00 4.83
C THR A 171 -13.93 -0.98 4.40
N THR A 172 -13.87 -0.67 3.11
CA THR A 172 -12.98 0.36 2.58
C THR A 172 -13.79 1.43 1.87
N THR A 173 -13.53 2.68 2.21
CA THR A 173 -14.09 3.84 1.50
C THR A 173 -12.98 4.57 0.79
N ILE A 174 -13.15 4.86 -0.50
CA ILE A 174 -12.19 5.59 -1.33
C ILE A 174 -12.92 6.78 -1.94
N ASP A 175 -12.43 7.98 -1.65
CA ASP A 175 -12.96 9.20 -2.22
C ASP A 175 -11.86 10.11 -2.76
N ASN A 176 -12.14 10.79 -3.87
CA ASN A 176 -11.25 11.76 -4.50
C ASN A 176 -9.81 11.21 -4.66
N SER A 177 -9.68 9.94 -5.05
CA SER A 177 -8.40 9.24 -5.09
C SER A 177 -8.21 8.54 -6.43
N TYR A 178 -6.96 8.31 -6.82
CA TYR A 178 -6.71 7.65 -8.08
C TYR A 178 -5.43 6.81 -8.08
N ALA A 179 -5.36 5.91 -9.06
CA ALA A 179 -4.19 5.07 -9.29
C ALA A 179 -3.80 5.07 -10.76
N VAL A 180 -2.51 5.20 -11.03
CA VAL A 180 -1.89 4.90 -12.32
C VAL A 180 -0.91 3.76 -12.06
N VAL A 181 -1.33 2.53 -12.36
CA VAL A 181 -0.55 1.35 -11.94
C VAL A 181 -0.44 0.36 -13.08
N ASP A 182 0.80 0.07 -13.44
CA ASP A 182 1.11 -1.00 -14.37
C ASP A 182 1.31 -2.31 -13.61
N MET A 183 0.52 -3.32 -14.01
CA MET A 183 0.50 -4.61 -13.34
C MET A 183 0.99 -5.69 -14.31
N ASP A 184 2.23 -6.15 -14.16
CA ASP A 184 2.78 -7.32 -14.88
C ASP A 184 2.84 -8.50 -13.90
N VAL A 185 1.79 -9.32 -13.94
CA VAL A 185 1.64 -10.48 -13.03
C VAL A 185 1.44 -11.76 -13.82
N ASP A 186 2.23 -12.79 -13.54
CA ASP A 186 2.14 -14.06 -14.27
C ASP A 186 0.81 -14.77 -14.05
N LYS A 187 0.28 -14.70 -12.82
CA LYS A 187 -1.04 -15.22 -12.45
C LYS A 187 -1.67 -14.27 -11.45
N GLY A 188 -2.86 -13.78 -11.75
CA GLY A 188 -3.68 -12.98 -10.84
C GLY A 188 -5.09 -13.55 -10.79
N ASP A 189 -5.62 -13.82 -9.61
CA ASP A 189 -7.00 -14.29 -9.47
C ASP A 189 -7.97 -13.10 -9.59
N TYR A 190 -7.63 -11.97 -8.93
CA TYR A 190 -8.45 -10.77 -8.90
C TYR A 190 -7.57 -9.53 -9.12
N ILE A 191 -7.79 -8.83 -10.20
CA ILE A 191 -7.06 -7.62 -10.57
C ILE A 191 -8.05 -6.48 -10.74
N GLY A 192 -7.89 -5.41 -9.99
CA GLY A 192 -8.72 -4.22 -10.07
C GLY A 192 -7.91 -2.95 -10.20
N GLY A 193 -8.42 -2.00 -10.99
CA GLY A 193 -7.74 -0.72 -11.21
C GLY A 193 -7.48 0.07 -9.91
N LEU A 194 -8.43 0.08 -8.98
CA LEU A 194 -8.26 0.65 -7.64
C LEU A 194 -8.17 -0.42 -6.55
N VAL A 195 -9.06 -1.40 -6.56
CA VAL A 195 -9.14 -2.46 -5.53
C VAL A 195 -9.21 -3.82 -6.19
N GLY A 196 -8.32 -4.73 -5.82
CA GLY A 196 -8.27 -6.07 -6.39
C GLY A 196 -9.55 -6.86 -6.07
N SER A 197 -9.94 -6.92 -4.81
CA SER A 197 -11.21 -7.55 -4.41
C SER A 197 -11.63 -7.09 -3.01
N GLY A 198 -12.95 -7.14 -2.74
CA GLY A 198 -13.53 -6.95 -1.42
C GLY A 198 -14.65 -5.93 -1.37
N ASN A 199 -15.10 -5.62 -0.14
CA ASN A 199 -16.22 -4.70 0.09
C ASN A 199 -15.72 -3.25 0.12
N VAL A 200 -16.03 -2.49 -0.93
CA VAL A 200 -15.54 -1.13 -1.10
C VAL A 200 -16.66 -0.19 -1.54
N THR A 201 -16.60 1.05 -1.05
CA THR A 201 -17.38 2.19 -1.55
C THR A 201 -16.43 3.18 -2.20
N ILE A 202 -16.65 3.49 -3.47
CA ILE A 202 -15.76 4.36 -4.26
C ILE A 202 -16.54 5.52 -4.82
N SER A 203 -16.02 6.74 -4.65
CA SER A 203 -16.57 7.96 -5.22
C SER A 203 -15.46 8.88 -5.74
N HIS A 204 -15.76 9.67 -6.79
CA HIS A 204 -14.88 10.70 -7.38
C HIS A 204 -13.44 10.21 -7.68
N SER A 205 -13.32 8.94 -8.05
CA SER A 205 -12.03 8.28 -8.16
C SER A 205 -11.86 7.60 -9.52
N TYR A 206 -10.62 7.41 -9.96
CA TYR A 206 -10.36 6.74 -11.23
C TYR A 206 -9.11 5.86 -11.17
N ALA A 207 -8.99 4.95 -12.12
CA ALA A 207 -7.82 4.12 -12.33
C ALA A 207 -7.37 4.19 -13.78
N ALA A 208 -6.05 4.19 -13.98
CA ALA A 208 -5.39 4.09 -15.27
C ALA A 208 -4.17 3.16 -15.18
N GLY A 209 -3.63 2.75 -16.33
CA GLY A 209 -2.50 1.83 -16.41
C GLY A 209 -2.85 0.55 -17.16
N GLU A 210 -1.90 -0.35 -17.26
CA GLU A 210 -2.06 -1.62 -17.94
C GLU A 210 -2.03 -2.80 -16.97
N ALA A 211 -2.90 -3.79 -17.17
CA ALA A 211 -2.87 -5.05 -16.44
C ALA A 211 -2.53 -6.18 -17.40
N LEU A 212 -1.28 -6.63 -17.35
CA LEU A 212 -0.79 -7.75 -18.14
C LEU A 212 -0.77 -9.01 -17.26
N THR A 213 -1.50 -10.04 -17.68
CA THR A 213 -1.44 -11.36 -17.05
C THR A 213 -1.14 -12.43 -18.11
N LYS A 214 -0.12 -13.25 -17.86
CA LYS A 214 0.28 -14.30 -18.81
C LYS A 214 -0.60 -15.53 -18.74
N ASN A 215 -1.38 -15.70 -17.70
CA ASN A 215 -2.21 -16.88 -17.49
C ASN A 215 -3.58 -16.51 -16.88
N PRO A 216 -4.52 -16.01 -17.69
CA PRO A 216 -5.79 -15.44 -17.22
C PRO A 216 -6.84 -16.49 -16.79
N THR A 217 -6.46 -17.73 -16.51
CA THR A 217 -7.42 -18.76 -16.09
C THR A 217 -7.98 -18.43 -14.70
N GLY A 218 -9.21 -17.90 -14.71
CA GLY A 218 -9.91 -17.51 -13.49
C GLY A 218 -9.71 -16.05 -13.05
N ALA A 219 -8.90 -15.27 -13.77
CA ALA A 219 -8.69 -13.87 -13.42
C ALA A 219 -9.94 -13.03 -13.69
N SER A 220 -10.41 -12.33 -12.68
CA SER A 220 -11.36 -11.24 -12.84
C SER A 220 -10.58 -9.94 -12.94
N VAL A 221 -10.68 -9.27 -14.10
CA VAL A 221 -10.07 -7.95 -14.30
C VAL A 221 -11.19 -6.92 -14.29
N ALA A 222 -11.26 -6.13 -13.23
CA ALA A 222 -12.24 -5.07 -13.10
C ALA A 222 -11.58 -3.70 -13.28
N GLY A 223 -12.24 -2.79 -14.00
CA GLY A 223 -11.68 -1.46 -14.22
C GLY A 223 -11.39 -0.72 -12.91
N ILE A 224 -12.29 -0.82 -11.94
CA ILE A 224 -12.13 -0.11 -10.66
C ILE A 224 -12.14 -1.06 -9.46
N SER A 225 -13.12 -1.95 -9.37
CA SER A 225 -13.25 -2.92 -8.27
C SER A 225 -14.05 -4.14 -8.70
N ASP A 226 -13.74 -5.29 -8.11
CA ASP A 226 -14.47 -6.54 -8.33
C ASP A 226 -15.85 -6.55 -7.61
N ASN A 227 -15.94 -5.95 -6.42
CA ASN A 227 -17.16 -5.84 -5.64
C ASN A 227 -17.26 -4.46 -4.97
N GLY A 228 -18.49 -3.97 -4.81
CA GLY A 228 -18.75 -2.75 -4.06
C GLY A 228 -19.68 -1.75 -4.74
N SER A 229 -19.87 -0.60 -4.09
CA SER A 229 -20.63 0.54 -4.63
C SER A 229 -19.69 1.54 -5.27
N ILE A 230 -19.98 1.92 -6.50
CA ILE A 230 -19.16 2.89 -7.26
C ILE A 230 -20.05 4.05 -7.68
N SER A 231 -19.62 5.28 -7.43
CA SER A 231 -20.31 6.49 -7.86
C SER A 231 -19.33 7.54 -8.38
N SER A 232 -19.70 8.23 -9.47
CA SER A 232 -18.94 9.36 -10.04
C SER A 232 -17.45 9.03 -10.33
N CYS A 233 -17.20 7.84 -10.85
CA CYS A 233 -15.85 7.36 -11.19
C CYS A 233 -15.69 7.17 -12.70
N VAL A 234 -14.44 7.27 -13.17
CA VAL A 234 -14.05 7.09 -14.58
C VAL A 234 -12.94 6.05 -14.68
#